data_549defb335fcf38ebc48ebcc6bb7ae0e
#
_entry.id   549defb335fcf38ebc48ebcc6bb7ae0e
#
_cell.length_a   1.000
_cell.length_b   1.000
_cell.length_c   1.000
_cell.angle_alpha   90.00
_cell.angle_beta   90.00
_cell.angle_gamma   90.00
#
_symmetry.space_group_name_H-M   'P 1'
#
loop_
_entity.id
_entity.type
_entity.pdbx_description
1 polymer ?
#
loop_
_entity_poly.entity_id
_entity_poly.type
_entity_poly.pdbx_seq_one_letter_code
_entity_poly.pdbx_strand_id
1 'polypeptide(L)'
;LRAFLYRLIDRRIASYQNDLVAKHCEEVQNIYREMRGWRHDYHNHIQTMKAYRKLGEDGKLDEYLTALDADLTSVDTLIKSGNVKVDAILNSKLSLAKERQINVSAKAIVPSDLSMSEIDLCVILGNLLDNAIEAALRLEDEAARQIRVYIDIKRDQLYISITNTCGGNVRKQNGHYLSAKEGGSHGFGLMRVDRLIDKYAGYIKSRDEDGAFTTEVMLPI
;
A
#
# COMPACT_ATOMS: atom_id res chain seq x y z
N LEU A 1 -11.26 -43.81 -4.86
CA LEU A 1 -11.63 -42.51 -4.22
C LEU A 1 -10.39 -41.66 -3.92
N ARG A 2 -9.36 -42.21 -3.21
CA ARG A 2 -8.12 -41.48 -2.86
C ARG A 2 -7.38 -40.93 -4.10
N ALA A 3 -7.16 -41.74 -5.14
CA ALA A 3 -6.47 -41.30 -6.36
C ALA A 3 -7.22 -40.18 -7.13
N PHE A 4 -8.55 -40.17 -7.07
CA PHE A 4 -9.37 -39.13 -7.68
C PHE A 4 -9.24 -37.82 -6.88
N LEU A 5 -9.24 -37.89 -5.55
CA LEU A 5 -9.04 -36.72 -4.68
C LEU A 5 -7.66 -36.08 -4.89
N TYR A 6 -6.60 -36.90 -4.97
CA TYR A 6 -5.23 -36.41 -5.25
C TYR A 6 -5.17 -35.67 -6.59
N ARG A 7 -5.77 -36.21 -7.66
CA ARG A 7 -5.81 -35.54 -8.99
C ARG A 7 -6.59 -34.23 -8.96
N LEU A 8 -7.64 -34.10 -8.15
CA LEU A 8 -8.38 -32.85 -7.98
C LEU A 8 -7.57 -31.81 -7.22
N ILE A 9 -6.86 -32.23 -6.18
CA ILE A 9 -5.97 -31.36 -5.39
C ILE A 9 -4.81 -30.88 -6.26
N ASP A 10 -4.15 -31.77 -6.99
CA ASP A 10 -3.04 -31.43 -7.88
C ASP A 10 -3.46 -30.45 -8.98
N ARG A 11 -4.65 -30.65 -9.60
CA ARG A 11 -5.19 -29.69 -10.57
C ARG A 11 -5.47 -28.33 -9.97
N ARG A 12 -5.97 -28.28 -8.75
CA ARG A 12 -6.27 -27.02 -8.06
C ARG A 12 -5.00 -26.28 -7.65
N ILE A 13 -3.98 -27.02 -7.22
CA ILE A 13 -2.65 -26.46 -6.92
C ILE A 13 -2.01 -25.92 -8.20
N ALA A 14 -2.04 -26.66 -9.30
CA ALA A 14 -1.49 -26.22 -10.58
C ALA A 14 -2.22 -24.98 -11.12
N SER A 15 -3.55 -24.93 -11.03
CA SER A 15 -4.33 -23.73 -11.40
C SER A 15 -3.95 -22.54 -10.55
N TYR A 16 -3.85 -22.70 -9.23
CA TYR A 16 -3.44 -21.64 -8.31
C TYR A 16 -2.02 -21.13 -8.59
N GLN A 17 -1.09 -22.03 -8.90
CA GLN A 17 0.27 -21.66 -9.27
C GLN A 17 0.31 -20.88 -10.58
N ASN A 18 -0.46 -21.31 -11.59
CA ASN A 18 -0.57 -20.59 -12.86
C ASN A 18 -1.17 -19.19 -12.69
N ASP A 19 -2.22 -19.05 -11.88
CA ASP A 19 -2.84 -17.75 -11.59
C ASP A 19 -1.86 -16.83 -10.86
N LEU A 20 -1.06 -17.38 -9.93
CA LEU A 20 -0.04 -16.62 -9.22
C LEU A 20 1.08 -16.14 -10.17
N VAL A 21 1.55 -17.02 -11.06
CA VAL A 21 2.55 -16.69 -12.08
C VAL A 21 2.01 -15.64 -13.05
N ALA A 22 0.77 -15.80 -13.52
CA ALA A 22 0.12 -14.83 -14.40
C ALA A 22 0.03 -13.44 -13.75
N LYS A 23 -0.37 -13.38 -12.47
CA LYS A 23 -0.42 -12.13 -11.70
C LYS A 23 0.96 -11.49 -11.52
N HIS A 24 1.98 -12.28 -11.21
CA HIS A 24 3.36 -11.78 -11.14
C HIS A 24 3.86 -11.27 -12.48
N CYS A 25 3.54 -11.95 -13.59
CA CYS A 25 3.90 -11.48 -14.93
C CYS A 25 3.22 -10.14 -15.25
N GLU A 26 1.97 -9.97 -14.86
CA GLU A 26 1.23 -8.71 -15.04
C GLU A 26 1.83 -7.58 -14.19
N GLU A 27 2.17 -7.85 -12.93
CA GLU A 27 2.85 -6.89 -12.05
C GLU A 27 4.20 -6.45 -12.63
N VAL A 28 5.01 -7.40 -13.10
CA VAL A 28 6.29 -7.11 -13.75
C VAL A 28 6.10 -6.29 -15.03
N GLN A 29 5.11 -6.63 -15.86
CA GLN A 29 4.80 -5.86 -17.07
C GLN A 29 4.33 -4.43 -16.77
N ASN A 30 3.59 -4.24 -15.68
CA ASN A 30 3.17 -2.91 -15.22
C ASN A 30 4.39 -2.09 -14.80
N ILE A 31 5.27 -2.65 -13.97
CA ILE A 31 6.53 -2.01 -13.58
C ILE A 31 7.36 -1.62 -14.81
N TYR A 32 7.49 -2.50 -15.81
CA TYR A 32 8.22 -2.19 -17.04
C TYR A 32 7.56 -1.06 -17.85
N ARG A 33 6.22 -0.98 -17.86
CA ARG A 33 5.50 0.13 -18.53
C ARG A 33 5.74 1.45 -17.81
N GLU A 34 5.64 1.47 -16.49
CA GLU A 34 5.93 2.64 -15.65
C GLU A 34 7.38 3.10 -15.81
N MET A 35 8.35 2.18 -15.75
CA MET A 35 9.76 2.51 -15.98
C MET A 35 10.02 3.08 -17.38
N ARG A 36 9.29 2.62 -18.39
CA ARG A 36 9.41 3.15 -19.75
C ARG A 36 8.84 4.56 -19.86
N GLY A 37 7.72 4.84 -19.21
CA GLY A 37 7.14 6.17 -19.06
C GLY A 37 8.12 7.12 -18.35
N TRP A 38 8.61 6.71 -17.19
CA TRP A 38 9.62 7.44 -16.41
C TRP A 38 10.86 7.81 -17.23
N ARG A 39 11.43 6.85 -17.94
CA ARG A 39 12.60 7.09 -18.79
C ARG A 39 12.31 8.09 -19.91
N HIS A 40 11.12 8.04 -20.49
CA HIS A 40 10.68 8.99 -21.51
C HIS A 40 10.59 10.41 -20.91
N ASP A 41 9.98 10.56 -19.76
CA ASP A 41 9.79 11.84 -19.10
C ASP A 41 11.12 12.45 -18.64
N TYR A 42 12.00 11.64 -18.03
CA TYR A 42 13.37 12.07 -17.72
C TYR A 42 14.12 12.53 -18.97
N HIS A 43 13.97 11.83 -20.09
CA HIS A 43 14.61 12.23 -21.33
C HIS A 43 14.11 13.60 -21.81
N ASN A 44 12.81 13.84 -21.71
CA ASN A 44 12.19 15.13 -22.07
C ASN A 44 12.69 16.25 -21.16
N HIS A 45 12.77 16.03 -19.85
CA HIS A 45 13.33 17.00 -18.91
C HIS A 45 14.77 17.35 -19.26
N ILE A 46 15.61 16.35 -19.54
CA ILE A 46 17.02 16.57 -19.94
C ILE A 46 17.10 17.34 -21.26
N GLN A 47 16.26 17.03 -22.25
CA GLN A 47 16.24 17.77 -23.52
C GLN A 47 15.83 19.23 -23.35
N THR A 48 14.84 19.51 -22.51
CA THR A 48 14.41 20.86 -22.19
C THR A 48 15.51 21.67 -21.51
N MET A 49 16.17 21.09 -20.51
CA MET A 49 17.32 21.72 -19.85
C MET A 49 18.46 22.02 -20.82
N LYS A 50 18.79 21.08 -21.73
CA LYS A 50 19.81 21.29 -22.78
C LYS A 50 19.41 22.39 -23.76
N ALA A 51 18.13 22.49 -24.09
CA ALA A 51 17.61 23.55 -24.98
C ALA A 51 17.78 24.94 -24.35
N TYR A 52 17.35 25.13 -23.09
CA TYR A 52 17.51 26.40 -22.37
C TYR A 52 18.99 26.80 -22.28
N ARG A 53 19.86 25.86 -21.91
CA ARG A 53 21.30 26.12 -21.85
C ARG A 53 21.90 26.51 -23.21
N LYS A 54 21.47 25.87 -24.29
CA LYS A 54 21.96 26.17 -25.65
C LYS A 54 21.51 27.55 -26.15
N LEU A 55 20.34 28.00 -25.69
CA LEU A 55 19.77 29.30 -26.02
C LEU A 55 20.33 30.44 -25.15
N GLY A 56 21.13 30.13 -24.12
CA GLY A 56 21.62 31.09 -23.15
C GLY A 56 20.56 31.64 -22.21
N GLU A 57 19.43 30.95 -22.07
CA GLU A 57 18.29 31.30 -21.25
C GLU A 57 18.44 30.76 -19.82
N ASP A 58 19.52 31.18 -19.12
CA ASP A 58 19.88 30.66 -17.80
C ASP A 58 18.78 30.91 -16.76
N GLY A 59 18.09 32.05 -16.83
CA GLY A 59 16.96 32.35 -15.94
C GLY A 59 15.79 31.37 -16.10
N LYS A 60 15.45 30.98 -17.34
CA LYS A 60 14.40 29.99 -17.60
C LYS A 60 14.85 28.59 -17.21
N LEU A 61 16.13 28.29 -17.29
CA LEU A 61 16.69 27.04 -16.80
C LEU A 61 16.54 26.91 -15.28
N ASP A 62 16.86 27.99 -14.54
CA ASP A 62 16.72 28.02 -13.09
C ASP A 62 15.26 27.95 -12.65
N GLU A 63 14.35 28.66 -13.32
CA GLU A 63 12.90 28.52 -13.09
C GLU A 63 12.41 27.09 -13.35
N TYR A 64 12.87 26.48 -14.43
CA TYR A 64 12.49 25.10 -14.78
C TYR A 64 13.04 24.08 -13.79
N LEU A 65 14.29 24.23 -13.34
CA LEU A 65 14.85 23.39 -12.30
C LEU A 65 14.15 23.55 -10.97
N THR A 66 13.78 24.77 -10.60
CA THR A 66 13.00 25.06 -9.39
C THR A 66 11.60 24.44 -9.46
N ALA A 67 10.94 24.53 -10.61
CA ALA A 67 9.64 23.90 -10.83
C ALA A 67 9.75 22.36 -10.77
N LEU A 68 10.79 21.79 -11.36
CA LEU A 68 11.04 20.35 -11.33
C LEU A 68 11.36 19.84 -9.90
N ASP A 69 12.12 20.63 -9.13
CA ASP A 69 12.42 20.35 -7.73
C ASP A 69 11.16 20.47 -6.87
N ALA A 70 10.31 21.47 -7.11
CA ALA A 70 9.00 21.61 -6.48
C ALA A 70 8.07 20.45 -6.83
N ASP A 71 8.08 19.96 -8.06
CA ASP A 71 7.26 18.83 -8.51
C ASP A 71 7.77 17.51 -7.90
N LEU A 72 9.07 17.33 -7.80
CA LEU A 72 9.71 16.24 -7.05
C LEU A 72 9.45 16.37 -5.53
N THR A 73 9.36 17.59 -5.02
CA THR A 73 9.12 17.89 -3.60
C THR A 73 7.63 17.94 -3.27
N SER A 74 6.74 18.17 -4.25
CA SER A 74 5.28 18.08 -4.07
C SER A 74 4.77 16.65 -3.88
N VAL A 75 5.61 15.64 -4.08
CA VAL A 75 5.47 14.31 -3.45
C VAL A 75 5.76 14.43 -1.94
N ASP A 76 5.43 15.58 -1.36
CA ASP A 76 5.63 15.92 0.05
C ASP A 76 4.50 15.37 0.91
N THR A 77 4.74 14.29 1.44
CA THR A 77 5.25 13.93 2.76
C THR A 77 5.90 12.55 2.65
N LEU A 78 7.12 12.50 2.20
CA LEU A 78 7.90 11.27 2.30
C LEU A 78 7.99 10.91 3.78
N ILE A 79 7.24 9.90 4.15
CA ILE A 79 7.35 9.30 5.48
C ILE A 79 8.74 8.71 5.56
N LYS A 80 9.47 9.13 6.56
CA LYS A 80 10.77 8.58 6.94
C LYS A 80 10.60 7.87 8.26
N SER A 81 10.20 6.61 8.21
CA SER A 81 9.98 5.80 9.42
C SER A 81 11.27 5.32 10.08
N GLY A 82 12.37 5.29 9.34
CA GLY A 82 13.64 4.67 9.71
C GLY A 82 13.91 3.33 9.03
N ASN A 83 12.92 2.77 8.32
CA ASN A 83 13.06 1.54 7.52
C ASN A 83 12.72 1.81 6.06
N VAL A 84 13.71 1.71 5.18
CA VAL A 84 13.60 2.08 3.76
C VAL A 84 12.51 1.31 3.01
N LYS A 85 12.30 0.03 3.31
CA LYS A 85 11.28 -0.79 2.63
C LYS A 85 9.87 -0.42 3.08
N VAL A 86 9.71 -0.14 4.38
CA VAL A 86 8.44 0.36 4.93
C VAL A 86 8.14 1.75 4.36
N ASP A 87 9.15 2.61 4.27
CA ASP A 87 9.00 3.94 3.65
C ASP A 87 8.53 3.83 2.20
N ALA A 88 9.09 2.92 1.43
CA ALA A 88 8.69 2.71 0.04
C ALA A 88 7.21 2.30 -0.08
N ILE A 89 6.74 1.34 0.71
CA ILE A 89 5.34 0.89 0.65
C ILE A 89 4.37 1.96 1.18
N LEU A 90 4.71 2.63 2.28
CA LEU A 90 3.88 3.70 2.83
C LEU A 90 3.75 4.86 1.84
N ASN A 91 4.86 5.37 1.32
CA ASN A 91 4.85 6.49 0.39
C ASN A 91 4.09 6.14 -0.89
N SER A 92 4.31 4.95 -1.47
CA SER A 92 3.57 4.49 -2.65
C SER A 92 2.06 4.45 -2.42
N LYS A 93 1.61 3.82 -1.32
CA LYS A 93 0.17 3.68 -1.03
C LYS A 93 -0.50 4.99 -0.63
N LEU A 94 0.20 5.83 0.14
CA LEU A 94 -0.35 7.10 0.57
C LEU A 94 -0.36 8.15 -0.55
N SER A 95 0.58 8.11 -1.49
CA SER A 95 0.50 8.90 -2.72
C SER A 95 -0.72 8.50 -3.55
N LEU A 96 -0.93 7.21 -3.77
CA LEU A 96 -2.12 6.71 -4.46
C LEU A 96 -3.43 7.15 -3.77
N ALA A 97 -3.46 7.16 -2.43
CA ALA A 97 -4.62 7.65 -1.68
C ALA A 97 -4.86 9.15 -1.92
N LYS A 98 -3.81 9.95 -1.89
CA LYS A 98 -3.88 11.41 -2.16
C LYS A 98 -4.36 11.70 -3.60
N GLU A 99 -3.83 11.00 -4.61
CA GLU A 99 -4.27 11.11 -6.00
C GLU A 99 -5.77 10.81 -6.18
N ARG A 100 -6.33 9.97 -5.30
CA ARG A 100 -7.75 9.61 -5.27
C ARG A 100 -8.58 10.50 -4.34
N GLN A 101 -8.09 11.70 -4.02
CA GLN A 101 -8.77 12.69 -3.18
C GLN A 101 -9.11 12.17 -1.77
N ILE A 102 -8.23 11.34 -1.21
CA ILE A 102 -8.33 10.89 0.19
C ILE A 102 -7.40 11.75 1.04
N ASN A 103 -7.93 12.37 2.09
CA ASN A 103 -7.12 13.10 3.05
C ASN A 103 -6.30 12.12 3.91
N VAL A 104 -4.98 12.26 3.89
CA VAL A 104 -4.05 11.32 4.55
C VAL A 104 -3.29 12.02 5.66
N SER A 105 -3.34 11.44 6.85
CA SER A 105 -2.47 11.80 7.98
C SER A 105 -1.66 10.57 8.41
N ALA A 106 -0.33 10.66 8.37
CA ALA A 106 0.50 9.51 8.68
C ALA A 106 1.71 9.90 9.54
N LYS A 107 1.99 9.03 10.52
CA LYS A 107 3.21 9.07 11.34
C LYS A 107 3.71 7.64 11.50
N ALA A 108 4.98 7.41 11.20
CA ALA A 108 5.57 6.08 11.30
C ALA A 108 6.98 6.16 11.90
N ILE A 109 7.26 5.29 12.85
CA ILE A 109 8.59 5.02 13.42
C ILE A 109 8.77 3.50 13.39
N VAL A 110 9.76 3.04 12.63
CA VAL A 110 10.03 1.60 12.43
C VAL A 110 11.54 1.39 12.58
N PRO A 111 11.99 0.41 13.37
CA PRO A 111 13.40 0.09 13.49
C PRO A 111 14.02 -0.31 12.14
N SER A 112 15.28 0.02 11.94
CA SER A 112 16.06 -0.46 10.78
C SER A 112 16.22 -1.97 10.79
N ASP A 113 16.35 -2.54 12.00
CA ASP A 113 16.51 -3.99 12.23
C ASP A 113 15.25 -4.54 12.89
N LEU A 114 14.56 -5.42 12.19
CA LEU A 114 13.38 -6.12 12.65
C LEU A 114 13.66 -7.60 12.78
N SER A 115 13.15 -8.24 13.82
CA SER A 115 13.20 -9.70 13.98
C SER A 115 12.33 -10.43 12.94
N MET A 116 11.36 -9.72 12.37
CA MET A 116 10.48 -10.22 11.32
C MET A 116 11.00 -9.89 9.91
N SER A 117 10.56 -10.68 8.92
CA SER A 117 10.83 -10.37 7.51
C SER A 117 10.19 -9.05 7.11
N GLU A 118 11.01 -8.13 6.59
CA GLU A 118 10.52 -6.85 6.05
C GLU A 118 9.54 -7.05 4.87
N ILE A 119 9.71 -8.12 4.09
CA ILE A 119 8.76 -8.48 3.02
C ILE A 119 7.41 -8.82 3.61
N ASP A 120 7.35 -9.57 4.70
CA ASP A 120 6.10 -9.92 5.36
C ASP A 120 5.44 -8.67 5.97
N LEU A 121 6.21 -7.75 6.55
CA LEU A 121 5.72 -6.47 7.04
C LEU A 121 5.15 -5.61 5.89
N CYS A 122 5.84 -5.53 4.76
CA CYS A 122 5.33 -4.84 3.57
C CYS A 122 4.03 -5.45 3.06
N VAL A 123 3.89 -6.78 3.11
CA VAL A 123 2.64 -7.46 2.74
C VAL A 123 1.51 -7.11 3.70
N ILE A 124 1.77 -7.07 5.01
CA ILE A 124 0.78 -6.67 6.03
C ILE A 124 0.34 -5.22 5.76
N LEU A 125 1.28 -4.28 5.70
CA LEU A 125 0.99 -2.86 5.48
C LEU A 125 0.27 -2.61 4.16
N GLY A 126 0.72 -3.24 3.07
CA GLY A 126 0.10 -3.12 1.76
C GLY A 126 -1.37 -3.54 1.76
N ASN A 127 -1.68 -4.72 2.32
CA ASN A 127 -3.06 -5.20 2.38
C ASN A 127 -3.95 -4.33 3.28
N LEU A 128 -3.44 -3.88 4.43
CA LEU A 128 -4.21 -3.02 5.34
C LEU A 128 -4.50 -1.65 4.71
N LEU A 129 -3.51 -1.05 4.03
CA LEU A 129 -3.67 0.22 3.33
C LEU A 129 -4.59 0.11 2.11
N ASP A 130 -4.49 -0.97 1.33
CA ASP A 130 -5.40 -1.21 0.21
C ASP A 130 -6.84 -1.32 0.69
N ASN A 131 -7.09 -2.03 1.79
CA ASN A 131 -8.41 -2.11 2.39
C ASN A 131 -8.93 -0.74 2.87
N ALA A 132 -8.08 0.08 3.48
CA ALA A 132 -8.41 1.42 3.94
C ALA A 132 -8.76 2.36 2.77
N ILE A 133 -7.95 2.34 1.70
CA ILE A 133 -8.19 3.11 0.48
C ILE A 133 -9.51 2.70 -0.17
N GLU A 134 -9.74 1.41 -0.35
CA GLU A 134 -10.96 0.91 -0.94
C GLU A 134 -12.21 1.26 -0.13
N ALA A 135 -12.12 1.22 1.20
CA ALA A 135 -13.23 1.59 2.07
C ALA A 135 -13.54 3.08 2.00
N ALA A 136 -12.52 3.94 2.01
CA ALA A 136 -12.68 5.39 1.87
C ALA A 136 -13.27 5.79 0.52
N LEU A 137 -12.87 5.11 -0.58
CA LEU A 137 -13.39 5.38 -1.93
C LEU A 137 -14.87 5.05 -2.13
N ARG A 138 -15.49 4.29 -1.21
CA ARG A 138 -16.95 4.03 -1.26
C ARG A 138 -17.80 5.20 -0.78
N LEU A 139 -17.19 6.18 -0.12
CA LEU A 139 -17.86 7.41 0.24
C LEU A 139 -18.03 8.28 -1.00
N GLU A 140 -19.25 8.73 -1.26
CA GLU A 140 -19.55 9.64 -2.37
C GLU A 140 -18.93 11.01 -2.12
N ASP A 141 -18.99 11.48 -0.87
CA ASP A 141 -18.37 12.75 -0.46
C ASP A 141 -16.85 12.61 -0.33
N GLU A 142 -16.12 13.23 -1.26
CA GLU A 142 -14.65 13.24 -1.27
C GLU A 142 -14.05 13.92 -0.05
N ALA A 143 -14.72 14.96 0.47
CA ALA A 143 -14.26 15.70 1.65
C ALA A 143 -14.31 14.84 2.92
N ALA A 144 -15.17 13.83 2.96
CA ALA A 144 -15.30 12.88 4.06
C ALA A 144 -14.25 11.74 4.01
N ARG A 145 -13.52 11.58 2.89
CA ARG A 145 -12.54 10.50 2.72
C ARG A 145 -11.29 10.79 3.53
N GLN A 146 -11.02 9.99 4.54
CA GLN A 146 -9.86 10.15 5.41
C GLN A 146 -9.19 8.80 5.70
N ILE A 147 -7.84 8.83 5.74
CA ILE A 147 -7.01 7.72 6.21
C ILE A 147 -5.99 8.27 7.20
N ARG A 148 -5.90 7.63 8.36
CA ARG A 148 -4.87 7.91 9.36
C ARG A 148 -4.02 6.66 9.57
N VAL A 149 -2.70 6.82 9.46
CA VAL A 149 -1.71 5.78 9.71
C VAL A 149 -0.85 6.19 10.91
N TYR A 150 -0.76 5.33 11.89
CA TYR A 150 0.13 5.50 13.02
C TYR A 150 0.91 4.22 13.25
N ILE A 151 2.24 4.31 13.17
CA ILE A 151 3.15 3.19 13.42
C ILE A 151 4.18 3.66 14.44
N ASP A 152 4.37 2.91 15.51
CA ASP A 152 5.32 3.26 16.58
C ASP A 152 5.77 2.00 17.33
N ILE A 153 6.87 2.11 18.02
CA ILE A 153 7.37 1.07 18.91
C ILE A 153 6.73 1.28 20.30
N LYS A 154 6.04 0.28 20.79
CA LYS A 154 5.47 0.27 22.14
C LYS A 154 6.07 -0.89 22.94
N ARG A 155 6.96 -0.58 23.84
CA ARG A 155 7.80 -1.57 24.54
C ARG A 155 8.58 -2.36 23.50
N ASP A 156 8.49 -3.69 23.50
CA ASP A 156 9.18 -4.57 22.55
C ASP A 156 8.23 -5.05 21.43
N GLN A 157 7.32 -4.17 20.99
CA GLN A 157 6.34 -4.48 19.96
C GLN A 157 6.20 -3.33 18.96
N LEU A 158 6.11 -3.67 17.69
CA LEU A 158 5.70 -2.76 16.63
C LEU A 158 4.17 -2.64 16.66
N TYR A 159 3.68 -1.44 16.99
CA TYR A 159 2.27 -1.12 16.98
C TYR A 159 1.92 -0.40 15.68
N ILE A 160 0.95 -0.94 14.96
CA ILE A 160 0.42 -0.37 13.72
C ILE A 160 -1.05 -0.09 13.93
N SER A 161 -1.49 1.12 13.63
CA SER A 161 -2.91 1.51 13.64
C SER A 161 -3.24 2.21 12.33
N ILE A 162 -4.20 1.66 11.60
CA ILE A 162 -4.73 2.24 10.36
C ILE A 162 -6.21 2.47 10.56
N THR A 163 -6.61 3.74 10.47
CA THR A 163 -8.01 4.17 10.58
C THR A 163 -8.44 4.80 9.27
N ASN A 164 -9.60 4.43 8.78
CA ASN A 164 -10.20 5.05 7.60
C ASN A 164 -11.67 5.37 7.85
N THR A 165 -12.18 6.38 7.17
CA THR A 165 -13.62 6.62 7.10
C THR A 165 -14.30 5.55 6.24
N CYS A 166 -15.52 5.16 6.61
CA CYS A 166 -16.31 4.15 5.90
C CYS A 166 -17.81 4.49 5.96
N GLY A 167 -18.58 3.99 4.99
CA GLY A 167 -20.01 4.28 4.84
C GLY A 167 -20.95 3.51 5.78
N GLY A 168 -20.52 3.10 6.97
CA GLY A 168 -21.38 2.57 8.04
C GLY A 168 -21.91 1.13 7.86
N ASN A 169 -21.65 0.45 6.76
CA ASN A 169 -22.14 -0.92 6.49
C ASN A 169 -21.00 -1.95 6.47
N VAL A 170 -20.28 -2.10 7.58
CA VAL A 170 -19.28 -3.16 7.68
C VAL A 170 -19.92 -4.46 8.10
N ARG A 171 -19.99 -5.44 7.20
CA ARG A 171 -20.59 -6.76 7.48
C ARG A 171 -19.64 -7.60 8.35
N LYS A 172 -20.19 -8.13 9.44
CA LYS A 172 -19.50 -9.14 10.29
C LYS A 172 -20.09 -10.52 10.05
N GLN A 173 -19.25 -11.52 9.90
CA GLN A 173 -19.64 -12.93 9.91
C GLN A 173 -18.68 -13.72 10.79
N ASN A 174 -19.21 -14.44 11.76
CA ASN A 174 -18.44 -15.23 12.74
C ASN A 174 -17.37 -14.44 13.51
N GLY A 175 -17.64 -13.16 13.81
CA GLY A 175 -16.70 -12.28 14.53
C GLY A 175 -15.60 -11.65 13.65
N HIS A 176 -15.48 -12.02 12.38
CA HIS A 176 -14.57 -11.43 11.41
C HIS A 176 -15.28 -10.44 10.50
N TYR A 177 -14.57 -9.35 10.18
CA TYR A 177 -15.09 -8.37 9.22
C TYR A 177 -14.94 -8.90 7.80
N LEU A 178 -16.03 -8.92 7.04
CA LEU A 178 -16.01 -9.35 5.64
C LEU A 178 -15.65 -8.18 4.74
N SER A 179 -14.78 -8.42 3.76
CA SER A 179 -14.60 -7.49 2.66
C SER A 179 -15.94 -7.31 1.92
N ALA A 180 -16.36 -6.07 1.71
CA ALA A 180 -17.65 -5.77 1.06
C ALA A 180 -17.61 -5.92 -0.47
N LYS A 181 -16.62 -6.65 -1.04
CA LYS A 181 -16.56 -6.92 -2.47
C LYS A 181 -17.47 -8.07 -2.84
N GLU A 182 -18.47 -7.78 -3.67
CA GLU A 182 -19.29 -8.78 -4.37
C GLU A 182 -18.43 -9.42 -5.46
N GLY A 183 -18.18 -10.73 -5.34
CA GLY A 183 -17.45 -11.51 -6.35
C GLY A 183 -16.22 -12.23 -5.78
N GLY A 184 -16.41 -13.41 -5.35
CA GLY A 184 -15.58 -14.60 -5.05
C GLY A 184 -14.06 -14.56 -4.92
N SER A 185 -13.35 -13.46 -5.09
CA SER A 185 -11.88 -13.41 -5.15
C SER A 185 -11.20 -12.61 -4.02
N HIS A 186 -11.91 -12.02 -3.06
CA HIS A 186 -11.37 -10.91 -2.25
C HIS A 186 -11.34 -11.11 -0.71
N GLY A 187 -11.45 -12.34 -0.20
CA GLY A 187 -11.14 -12.67 1.20
C GLY A 187 -9.64 -12.93 1.47
N PHE A 188 -8.83 -13.03 0.43
CA PHE A 188 -7.45 -13.52 0.55
C PHE A 188 -6.48 -12.53 1.19
N GLY A 189 -6.72 -11.22 1.06
CA GLY A 189 -5.84 -10.19 1.62
C GLY A 189 -5.80 -10.22 3.15
N LEU A 190 -6.97 -10.18 3.79
CA LEU A 190 -7.08 -10.24 5.25
C LEU A 190 -6.66 -11.61 5.78
N MET A 191 -7.05 -12.72 5.15
CA MET A 191 -6.58 -14.06 5.52
C MET A 191 -5.05 -14.19 5.44
N ARG A 192 -4.42 -13.49 4.49
CA ARG A 192 -2.96 -13.46 4.38
C ARG A 192 -2.35 -12.64 5.51
N VAL A 193 -2.95 -11.52 5.87
CA VAL A 193 -2.56 -10.71 7.02
C VAL A 193 -2.68 -11.54 8.29
N ASP A 194 -3.82 -12.19 8.56
CA ASP A 194 -4.04 -13.02 9.75
C ASP A 194 -2.96 -14.10 9.87
N ARG A 195 -2.66 -14.84 8.78
CA ARG A 195 -1.60 -15.86 8.78
C ARG A 195 -0.21 -15.31 9.09
N LEU A 196 0.10 -14.10 8.60
CA LEU A 196 1.38 -13.47 8.88
C LEU A 196 1.45 -12.99 10.33
N ILE A 197 0.36 -12.44 10.85
CA ILE A 197 0.26 -12.05 12.27
C ILE A 197 0.46 -13.28 13.17
N ASP A 198 -0.22 -14.38 12.88
CA ASP A 198 -0.05 -15.65 13.62
C ASP A 198 1.38 -16.19 13.54
N LYS A 199 2.01 -16.13 12.34
CA LYS A 199 3.40 -16.56 12.11
C LYS A 199 4.37 -15.87 13.06
N TYR A 200 4.13 -14.60 13.37
CA TYR A 200 4.99 -13.78 14.25
C TYR A 200 4.45 -13.69 15.68
N ALA A 201 3.49 -14.53 16.06
CA ALA A 201 2.83 -14.49 17.38
C ALA A 201 2.32 -13.08 17.73
N GLY A 202 1.86 -12.35 16.73
CA GLY A 202 1.30 -11.01 16.86
C GLY A 202 -0.18 -11.02 17.22
N TYR A 203 -0.76 -9.83 17.26
CA TYR A 203 -2.17 -9.65 17.55
C TYR A 203 -2.78 -8.64 16.57
N ILE A 204 -3.97 -8.91 16.06
CA ILE A 204 -4.76 -8.01 15.23
C ILE A 204 -6.16 -7.81 15.80
N LYS A 205 -6.61 -6.58 15.79
CA LYS A 205 -7.96 -6.21 16.21
C LYS A 205 -8.52 -5.14 15.28
N SER A 206 -9.75 -5.36 14.82
CA SER A 206 -10.47 -4.35 14.06
C SER A 206 -11.68 -3.85 14.83
N ARG A 207 -12.00 -2.57 14.71
CA ARG A 207 -13.15 -1.90 15.29
C ARG A 207 -13.86 -1.07 14.23
N ASP A 208 -15.17 -1.05 14.33
CA ASP A 208 -16.04 -0.21 13.51
C ASP A 208 -16.80 0.71 14.48
N GLU A 209 -16.57 2.00 14.39
CA GLU A 209 -17.15 3.02 15.28
C GLU A 209 -17.58 4.23 14.44
N ASP A 210 -18.89 4.53 14.44
CA ASP A 210 -19.50 5.78 13.91
C ASP A 210 -18.92 6.29 12.55
N GLY A 211 -18.86 5.40 11.56
CA GLY A 211 -18.38 5.78 10.22
C GLY A 211 -16.86 5.76 10.06
N ALA A 212 -16.11 5.26 11.06
CA ALA A 212 -14.69 5.00 10.98
C ALA A 212 -14.38 3.52 11.25
N PHE A 213 -13.45 2.98 10.50
CA PHE A 213 -12.93 1.62 10.69
C PHE A 213 -11.46 1.68 11.06
N THR A 214 -11.12 1.06 12.18
CA THR A 214 -9.73 1.02 12.68
C THR A 214 -9.24 -0.41 12.76
N THR A 215 -8.07 -0.67 12.17
CA THR A 215 -7.33 -1.92 12.35
C THR A 215 -6.05 -1.65 13.13
N GLU A 216 -5.90 -2.35 14.24
CA GLU A 216 -4.73 -2.31 15.13
C GLU A 216 -3.98 -3.64 15.04
N VAL A 217 -2.67 -3.57 14.86
CA VAL A 217 -1.77 -4.73 14.82
C VAL A 217 -0.64 -4.52 15.82
N MET A 218 -0.28 -5.57 16.52
CA MET A 218 0.91 -5.63 17.40
C MET A 218 1.78 -6.81 16.95
N LEU A 219 3.05 -6.55 16.70
CA LEU A 219 4.03 -7.55 16.27
C LEU A 219 5.26 -7.46 17.16
N PRO A 220 5.76 -8.58 17.71
CA PRO A 220 7.05 -8.60 18.41
C PRO A 220 8.20 -8.15 17.50
N ILE A 221 9.15 -7.37 18.04
CA ILE A 221 10.33 -6.84 17.31
C ILE A 221 11.63 -7.31 17.97
#